data_afde2145130809424d3f1742aaee4e3a
#
_entry.id   afde2145130809424d3f1742aaee4e3a
#
_cell.length_a   1.000
_cell.length_b   1.000
_cell.length_c   1.000
_cell.angle_alpha   90.00
_cell.angle_beta   90.00
_cell.angle_gamma   90.00
#
_symmetry.space_group_name_H-M   'P 1'
#
loop_
_entity.id
_entity.type
_entity.pdbx_description
1 polymer ?
#
loop_
_entity_poly.entity_id
_entity_poly.type
_entity_poly.pdbx_seq_one_letter_code
_entity_poly.pdbx_strand_id
1 'polypeptide(L)'
;MKYTSVIFDWDGTLGMTLHLWLAAYRNTLQNLGFNYSDEVIVEDFFYEHNKTILKYPEIDWPVFLKQVVDYMASHASTLPMYEGVHDTLEKLQKNNITLTLVSSSPRKLLKEELKQHNLDNFFRAIVAGDDIMRHKPNPEAFLNIIEIAKLNPKTALVLGDSHTDIVAAKAAGLDSCLFLPIENKIFYDFDKLKESNPTYCVETLKDFTNLVINK
;
A
#
# COMPACT_ATOMS: atom_id res chain seq x y z
N MET A 1 12.05 2.74 23.09
CA MET A 1 11.48 2.61 21.72
C MET A 1 12.42 3.24 20.71
N LYS A 2 12.76 2.53 19.65
CA LYS A 2 13.58 3.05 18.54
C LYS A 2 12.75 3.96 17.64
N TYR A 3 11.47 3.63 17.40
CA TYR A 3 10.60 4.33 16.45
C TYR A 3 9.62 5.26 17.16
N THR A 4 9.48 6.46 16.62
CA THR A 4 8.53 7.49 17.09
C THR A 4 7.42 7.74 16.07
N SER A 5 7.55 7.17 14.88
CA SER A 5 6.55 7.29 13.82
C SER A 5 6.50 6.03 12.94
N VAL A 6 5.33 5.74 12.42
CA VAL A 6 5.08 4.69 11.44
C VAL A 6 4.39 5.30 10.22
N ILE A 7 4.87 4.91 9.05
CA ILE A 7 4.27 5.22 7.76
C ILE A 7 3.69 3.92 7.22
N PHE A 8 2.38 3.82 7.17
CA PHE A 8 1.69 2.66 6.62
C PHE A 8 1.47 2.80 5.13
N ASP A 9 1.56 1.71 4.40
CA ASP A 9 0.88 1.53 3.14
C ASP A 9 -0.58 1.11 3.38
N TRP A 10 -1.43 1.18 2.34
CA TRP A 10 -2.84 0.82 2.40
C TRP A 10 -3.14 -0.53 1.76
N ASP A 11 -2.92 -0.62 0.44
CA ASP A 11 -3.30 -1.77 -0.36
C ASP A 11 -2.42 -2.99 -0.05
N GLY A 12 -3.02 -4.10 0.39
CA GLY A 12 -2.25 -5.28 0.80
C GLY A 12 -1.58 -5.18 2.18
N THR A 13 -1.72 -4.04 2.87
CA THR A 13 -1.07 -3.78 4.18
C THR A 13 -2.07 -3.54 5.31
N LEU A 14 -2.97 -2.58 5.19
CA LEU A 14 -4.08 -2.37 6.13
C LEU A 14 -5.40 -2.85 5.54
N GLY A 15 -5.68 -2.52 4.27
CA GLY A 15 -6.81 -3.02 3.51
C GLY A 15 -6.47 -4.30 2.75
N MET A 16 -7.32 -5.32 2.83
CA MET A 16 -7.21 -6.55 2.02
C MET A 16 -7.71 -6.29 0.60
N THR A 17 -7.13 -5.30 -0.08
CA THR A 17 -7.61 -4.76 -1.36
C THR A 17 -7.15 -5.55 -2.57
N LEU A 18 -6.10 -6.38 -2.46
CA LEU A 18 -5.44 -6.99 -3.63
C LEU A 18 -6.39 -7.84 -4.48
N HIS A 19 -7.28 -8.62 -3.86
CA HIS A 19 -8.30 -9.39 -4.58
C HIS A 19 -9.28 -8.49 -5.34
N LEU A 20 -9.65 -7.37 -4.74
CA LEU A 20 -10.55 -6.41 -5.36
C LEU A 20 -9.87 -5.70 -6.55
N TRP A 21 -8.60 -5.32 -6.41
CA TRP A 21 -7.78 -4.80 -7.51
C TRP A 21 -7.68 -5.81 -8.65
N LEU A 22 -7.41 -7.09 -8.37
CA LEU A 22 -7.37 -8.14 -9.37
C LEU A 22 -8.71 -8.28 -10.12
N ALA A 23 -9.82 -8.26 -9.37
CA ALA A 23 -11.15 -8.32 -9.96
C ALA A 23 -11.46 -7.08 -10.82
N ALA A 24 -11.06 -5.88 -10.36
CA ALA A 24 -11.23 -4.63 -11.09
C ALA A 24 -10.45 -4.63 -12.41
N TYR A 25 -9.18 -5.03 -12.37
CA TYR A 25 -8.34 -5.14 -13.57
C TYR A 25 -8.91 -6.16 -14.56
N ARG A 26 -9.24 -7.37 -14.09
CA ARG A 26 -9.81 -8.44 -14.92
C ARG A 26 -11.11 -7.98 -15.60
N ASN A 27 -12.06 -7.45 -14.82
CA ASN A 27 -13.34 -6.98 -15.33
C ASN A 27 -13.16 -5.87 -16.39
N THR A 28 -12.31 -4.90 -16.08
CA THR A 28 -12.05 -3.78 -17.00
C THR A 28 -11.39 -4.23 -18.30
N LEU A 29 -10.38 -5.11 -18.21
CA LEU A 29 -9.71 -5.68 -19.39
C LEU A 29 -10.70 -6.44 -20.26
N GLN A 30 -11.55 -7.29 -19.67
CA GLN A 30 -12.59 -8.00 -20.39
C GLN A 30 -13.60 -7.07 -21.09
N ASN A 31 -14.03 -6.00 -20.42
CA ASN A 31 -14.92 -4.99 -21.01
C ASN A 31 -14.28 -4.25 -22.19
N LEU A 32 -12.95 -4.12 -22.20
CA LEU A 32 -12.17 -3.54 -23.30
C LEU A 32 -11.79 -4.57 -24.38
N GLY A 33 -12.22 -5.83 -24.25
CA GLY A 33 -11.97 -6.89 -25.23
C GLY A 33 -10.66 -7.67 -25.03
N PHE A 34 -9.97 -7.50 -23.89
CA PHE A 34 -8.74 -8.20 -23.57
C PHE A 34 -8.99 -9.32 -22.56
N ASN A 35 -8.44 -10.51 -22.83
CA ASN A 35 -8.52 -11.67 -21.93
C ASN A 35 -7.11 -12.10 -21.51
N TYR A 36 -6.65 -11.62 -20.36
CA TYR A 36 -5.41 -12.06 -19.72
C TYR A 36 -5.70 -12.97 -18.54
N SER A 37 -4.78 -13.90 -18.23
CA SER A 37 -4.86 -14.71 -17.03
C SER A 37 -4.56 -13.86 -15.78
N ASP A 38 -4.97 -14.35 -14.61
CA ASP A 38 -4.71 -13.66 -13.35
C ASP A 38 -3.22 -13.47 -13.08
N GLU A 39 -2.41 -14.46 -13.46
CA GLU A 39 -0.95 -14.41 -13.31
C GLU A 39 -0.37 -13.23 -14.12
N VAL A 40 -0.80 -13.06 -15.38
CA VAL A 40 -0.39 -11.94 -16.23
C VAL A 40 -0.86 -10.61 -15.64
N ILE A 41 -2.10 -10.57 -15.12
CA ILE A 41 -2.62 -9.34 -14.52
C ILE A 41 -1.82 -8.97 -13.27
N VAL A 42 -1.51 -9.93 -12.40
CA VAL A 42 -0.71 -9.68 -11.20
C VAL A 42 0.72 -9.28 -11.56
N GLU A 43 1.37 -9.99 -12.49
CA GLU A 43 2.74 -9.70 -12.88
C GLU A 43 2.90 -8.33 -13.54
N ASP A 44 2.00 -7.98 -14.45
CA ASP A 44 2.18 -6.83 -15.32
C ASP A 44 1.41 -5.58 -14.88
N PHE A 45 0.27 -5.70 -14.18
CA PHE A 45 -0.62 -4.55 -13.91
C PHE A 45 -0.56 -4.04 -12.48
N PHE A 46 0.00 -4.82 -11.53
CA PHE A 46 -0.04 -4.44 -10.12
C PHE A 46 1.05 -3.44 -9.70
N TYR A 47 2.20 -3.39 -10.38
CA TYR A 47 3.36 -2.72 -9.78
C TYR A 47 3.96 -1.57 -10.59
N GLU A 48 4.27 -1.77 -11.84
CA GLU A 48 5.05 -0.80 -12.61
C GLU A 48 4.23 -0.19 -13.74
N HIS A 49 3.22 0.61 -13.42
CA HIS A 49 2.27 1.19 -14.40
C HIS A 49 2.94 1.77 -15.64
N ASN A 50 4.07 2.47 -15.49
CA ASN A 50 4.78 3.02 -16.64
C ASN A 50 5.31 1.95 -17.59
N LYS A 51 5.80 0.82 -17.06
CA LYS A 51 6.22 -0.32 -17.88
C LYS A 51 5.03 -1.02 -18.51
N THR A 52 3.94 -1.16 -17.76
CA THR A 52 2.69 -1.75 -18.25
C THR A 52 2.13 -0.96 -19.41
N ILE A 53 2.09 0.37 -19.33
CA ILE A 53 1.63 1.25 -20.41
C ILE A 53 2.46 1.03 -21.69
N LEU A 54 3.77 0.89 -21.55
CA LEU A 54 4.66 0.63 -22.69
C LEU A 54 4.51 -0.79 -23.27
N LYS A 55 4.19 -1.78 -22.41
CA LYS A 55 4.01 -3.18 -22.81
C LYS A 55 2.70 -3.43 -23.53
N TYR A 56 1.65 -2.66 -23.21
CA TYR A 56 0.29 -2.81 -23.74
C TYR A 56 -0.22 -1.48 -24.33
N PRO A 57 0.42 -0.99 -25.42
CA PRO A 57 0.08 0.31 -26.02
C PRO A 57 -1.31 0.33 -26.69
N GLU A 58 -1.92 -0.84 -26.91
CA GLU A 58 -3.26 -1.00 -27.49
C GLU A 58 -4.39 -0.71 -26.49
N ILE A 59 -4.10 -0.61 -25.19
CA ILE A 59 -5.09 -0.30 -24.15
C ILE A 59 -5.30 1.22 -24.10
N ASP A 60 -6.57 1.66 -24.15
CA ASP A 60 -6.94 3.04 -23.82
C ASP A 60 -6.79 3.26 -22.31
N TRP A 61 -5.60 3.67 -21.89
CA TRP A 61 -5.23 3.79 -20.47
C TRP A 61 -6.09 4.78 -19.67
N PRO A 62 -6.47 5.97 -20.20
CA PRO A 62 -7.43 6.85 -19.52
C PRO A 62 -8.78 6.18 -19.25
N VAL A 63 -9.32 5.46 -20.22
CA VAL A 63 -10.58 4.71 -20.06
C VAL A 63 -10.40 3.55 -19.08
N PHE A 64 -9.31 2.80 -19.23
CA PHE A 64 -8.97 1.68 -18.34
C PHE A 64 -8.89 2.11 -16.87
N LEU A 65 -8.07 3.12 -16.56
CA LEU A 65 -7.89 3.60 -15.19
C LEU A 65 -9.20 4.13 -14.60
N LYS A 66 -9.99 4.85 -15.39
CA LYS A 66 -11.30 5.31 -14.93
C LYS A 66 -12.23 4.15 -14.56
N GLN A 67 -12.35 3.13 -15.40
CA GLN A 67 -13.21 1.97 -15.15
C GLN A 67 -12.73 1.16 -13.94
N VAL A 68 -11.42 0.99 -13.77
CA VAL A 68 -10.84 0.34 -12.60
C VAL A 68 -11.21 1.08 -11.32
N VAL A 69 -11.03 2.40 -11.28
CA VAL A 69 -11.39 3.23 -10.10
C VAL A 69 -12.90 3.19 -9.84
N ASP A 70 -13.74 3.26 -10.87
CA ASP A 70 -15.20 3.16 -10.74
C ASP A 70 -15.61 1.78 -10.16
N TYR A 71 -14.94 0.70 -10.61
CA TYR A 71 -15.17 -0.64 -10.07
C TYR A 71 -14.79 -0.72 -8.59
N MET A 72 -13.60 -0.24 -8.21
CA MET A 72 -13.13 -0.20 -6.83
C MET A 72 -14.11 0.57 -5.94
N ALA A 73 -14.52 1.78 -6.35
CA ALA A 73 -15.45 2.61 -5.60
C ALA A 73 -16.82 1.94 -5.38
N SER A 74 -17.32 1.21 -6.40
CA SER A 74 -18.61 0.50 -6.28
C SER A 74 -18.57 -0.70 -5.33
N HIS A 75 -17.39 -1.23 -5.02
CA HIS A 75 -17.18 -2.39 -4.14
C HIS A 75 -16.48 -2.03 -2.81
N ALA A 76 -16.14 -0.76 -2.60
CA ALA A 76 -15.44 -0.32 -1.40
C ALA A 76 -16.17 -0.71 -0.09
N SER A 77 -17.52 -0.78 -0.12
CA SER A 77 -18.34 -1.14 1.04
C SER A 77 -18.15 -2.57 1.55
N THR A 78 -17.56 -3.44 0.77
CA THR A 78 -17.34 -4.85 1.12
C THR A 78 -15.86 -5.19 1.38
N LEU A 79 -15.00 -4.16 1.38
CA LEU A 79 -13.57 -4.34 1.54
C LEU A 79 -13.24 -4.86 2.94
N PRO A 80 -12.60 -6.02 3.09
CA PRO A 80 -12.13 -6.49 4.38
C PRO A 80 -10.81 -5.79 4.78
N MET A 81 -10.56 -5.75 6.10
CA MET A 81 -9.30 -5.31 6.68
C MET A 81 -8.49 -6.51 7.13
N TYR A 82 -7.17 -6.37 7.17
CA TYR A 82 -6.34 -7.39 7.84
C TYR A 82 -6.67 -7.47 9.32
N GLU A 83 -6.54 -8.68 9.89
CA GLU A 83 -6.80 -8.90 11.31
C GLU A 83 -5.90 -8.00 12.17
N GLY A 84 -6.49 -7.35 13.15
CA GLY A 84 -5.78 -6.54 14.13
C GLY A 84 -5.43 -5.11 13.69
N VAL A 85 -5.95 -4.59 12.58
CA VAL A 85 -5.68 -3.22 12.12
C VAL A 85 -6.05 -2.19 13.19
N HIS A 86 -7.29 -2.19 13.68
CA HIS A 86 -7.73 -1.23 14.72
C HIS A 86 -6.90 -1.34 15.99
N ASP A 87 -6.69 -2.57 16.48
CA ASP A 87 -5.90 -2.85 17.68
C ASP A 87 -4.45 -2.34 17.55
N THR A 88 -3.84 -2.51 16.36
CA THR A 88 -2.50 -2.00 16.05
C THR A 88 -2.46 -0.47 16.08
N LEU A 89 -3.35 0.18 15.36
CA LEU A 89 -3.38 1.65 15.27
C LEU A 89 -3.61 2.27 16.65
N GLU A 90 -4.59 1.76 17.41
CA GLU A 90 -4.85 2.22 18.78
C GLU A 90 -3.66 2.02 19.71
N LYS A 91 -3.04 0.83 19.70
CA LYS A 91 -1.88 0.54 20.57
C LYS A 91 -0.70 1.46 20.23
N LEU A 92 -0.42 1.68 18.96
CA LEU A 92 0.65 2.58 18.55
C LEU A 92 0.36 4.02 18.98
N GLN A 93 -0.87 4.53 18.81
CA GLN A 93 -1.25 5.86 19.30
C GLN A 93 -1.13 5.98 20.83
N LYS A 94 -1.61 4.98 21.59
CA LYS A 94 -1.47 4.94 23.06
C LYS A 94 -0.01 4.98 23.51
N ASN A 95 0.92 4.54 22.68
CA ASN A 95 2.37 4.61 22.91
C ASN A 95 3.01 5.87 22.29
N ASN A 96 2.22 6.89 21.92
CA ASN A 96 2.68 8.17 21.35
C ASN A 96 3.44 8.01 20.02
N ILE A 97 3.16 6.98 19.25
CA ILE A 97 3.70 6.81 17.90
C ILE A 97 2.86 7.64 16.93
N THR A 98 3.50 8.48 16.14
CA THR A 98 2.84 9.23 15.07
C THR A 98 2.53 8.29 13.91
N LEU A 99 1.25 8.23 13.48
CA LEU A 99 0.80 7.40 12.38
C LEU A 99 0.58 8.26 11.13
N THR A 100 1.07 7.78 9.99
CA THR A 100 0.87 8.41 8.67
C THR A 100 0.58 7.33 7.64
N LEU A 101 0.03 7.72 6.49
CA LEU A 101 -0.36 6.79 5.44
C LEU A 101 0.17 7.27 4.09
N VAL A 102 0.72 6.35 3.31
CA VAL A 102 1.16 6.55 1.92
C VAL A 102 0.57 5.45 1.06
N SER A 103 -0.31 5.79 0.12
CA SER A 103 -0.91 4.83 -0.81
C SER A 103 -0.74 5.29 -2.26
N SER A 104 -0.67 4.35 -3.18
CA SER A 104 -0.73 4.62 -4.62
C SER A 104 -2.16 4.83 -5.14
N SER A 105 -3.16 4.54 -4.31
CA SER A 105 -4.57 4.73 -4.63
C SER A 105 -4.95 6.21 -4.72
N PRO A 106 -5.92 6.57 -5.60
CA PRO A 106 -6.44 7.93 -5.67
C PRO A 106 -7.02 8.40 -4.33
N ARG A 107 -6.78 9.66 -3.98
CA ARG A 107 -7.20 10.27 -2.70
C ARG A 107 -8.69 10.11 -2.40
N LYS A 108 -9.54 10.24 -3.42
CA LYS A 108 -10.99 10.11 -3.22
C LYS A 108 -11.35 8.70 -2.76
N LEU A 109 -10.85 7.67 -3.47
CA LEU A 109 -11.09 6.27 -3.12
C LEU A 109 -10.55 5.95 -1.72
N LEU A 110 -9.30 6.29 -1.46
CA LEU A 110 -8.66 6.07 -0.17
C LEU A 110 -9.44 6.71 1.00
N LYS A 111 -9.94 7.94 0.83
CA LYS A 111 -10.75 8.61 1.86
C LYS A 111 -12.08 7.91 2.11
N GLU A 112 -12.75 7.42 1.08
CA GLU A 112 -14.00 6.68 1.20
C GLU A 112 -13.77 5.37 1.97
N GLU A 113 -12.72 4.63 1.65
CA GLU A 113 -12.32 3.40 2.32
C GLU A 113 -11.95 3.63 3.80
N LEU A 114 -11.11 4.63 4.09
CA LEU A 114 -10.74 4.98 5.46
C LEU A 114 -11.95 5.35 6.31
N LYS A 115 -12.84 6.17 5.77
CA LYS A 115 -14.08 6.59 6.47
C LYS A 115 -14.98 5.41 6.77
N GLN A 116 -15.13 4.48 5.84
CA GLN A 116 -15.96 3.30 6.01
C GLN A 116 -15.48 2.41 7.15
N HIS A 117 -14.17 2.32 7.31
CA HIS A 117 -13.55 1.53 8.39
C HIS A 117 -13.31 2.35 9.67
N ASN A 118 -13.76 3.60 9.76
CA ASN A 118 -13.53 4.52 10.89
C ASN A 118 -12.04 4.73 11.17
N LEU A 119 -11.20 4.79 10.11
CA LEU A 119 -9.74 4.97 10.21
C LEU A 119 -9.26 6.38 9.88
N ASP A 120 -10.13 7.26 9.40
CA ASP A 120 -9.81 8.61 8.94
C ASP A 120 -9.17 9.50 10.00
N ASN A 121 -9.43 9.25 11.29
CA ASN A 121 -8.89 10.01 12.41
C ASN A 121 -7.58 9.47 13.00
N PHE A 122 -7.07 8.34 12.52
CA PHE A 122 -5.82 7.76 13.03
C PHE A 122 -4.58 8.44 12.48
N PHE A 123 -4.63 8.94 11.26
CA PHE A 123 -3.45 9.39 10.53
C PHE A 123 -3.26 10.90 10.61
N ARG A 124 -2.09 11.32 11.11
CA ARG A 124 -1.68 12.73 11.16
C ARG A 124 -1.58 13.37 9.78
N ALA A 125 -1.16 12.60 8.79
CA ALA A 125 -1.05 13.02 7.41
C ALA A 125 -1.21 11.81 6.47
N ILE A 126 -1.68 12.07 5.25
CA ILE A 126 -1.90 11.09 4.21
C ILE A 126 -1.34 11.63 2.89
N VAL A 127 -0.55 10.82 2.19
CA VAL A 127 -0.14 11.05 0.79
C VAL A 127 -0.78 9.96 -0.06
N ALA A 128 -1.60 10.37 -1.02
CA ALA A 128 -2.31 9.50 -1.96
C ALA A 128 -1.64 9.52 -3.35
N GLY A 129 -2.05 8.62 -4.23
CA GLY A 129 -1.44 8.47 -5.55
C GLY A 129 -1.50 9.73 -6.42
N ASP A 130 -2.57 10.51 -6.32
CA ASP A 130 -2.77 11.75 -7.06
C ASP A 130 -2.11 13.00 -6.43
N ASP A 131 -1.42 12.85 -5.31
CA ASP A 131 -0.63 13.92 -4.69
C ASP A 131 0.82 13.95 -5.18
N ILE A 132 1.25 12.96 -5.97
CA ILE A 132 2.63 12.75 -6.40
C ILE A 132 2.72 12.56 -7.90
N MET A 133 3.88 12.85 -8.47
CA MET A 133 4.14 12.64 -9.89
C MET A 133 4.80 11.29 -10.16
N ARG A 134 5.57 10.76 -9.22
CA ARG A 134 6.34 9.52 -9.36
C ARG A 134 5.98 8.57 -8.25
N HIS A 135 5.27 7.51 -8.63
CA HIS A 135 4.84 6.46 -7.71
C HIS A 135 6.00 5.58 -7.21
N LYS A 136 5.78 4.86 -6.13
CA LYS A 136 6.69 3.80 -5.64
C LYS A 136 7.07 2.87 -6.81
N PRO A 137 8.33 2.50 -6.99
CA PRO A 137 9.44 2.57 -6.04
C PRO A 137 10.20 3.92 -5.96
N ASN A 138 9.71 5.00 -6.59
CA ASN A 138 10.28 6.32 -6.38
C ASN A 138 10.02 6.80 -4.94
N PRO A 139 10.99 7.42 -4.24
CA PRO A 139 10.83 7.84 -2.85
C PRO A 139 9.92 9.06 -2.65
N GLU A 140 9.41 9.70 -3.70
CA GLU A 140 8.68 10.98 -3.64
C GLU A 140 7.57 10.98 -2.59
N ALA A 141 6.73 9.93 -2.54
CA ALA A 141 5.64 9.84 -1.57
C ALA A 141 6.14 9.82 -0.12
N PHE A 142 7.24 9.09 0.15
CA PHE A 142 7.83 9.02 1.48
C PHE A 142 8.55 10.32 1.85
N LEU A 143 9.22 10.99 0.93
CA LEU A 143 9.83 12.30 1.18
C LEU A 143 8.75 13.35 1.48
N ASN A 144 7.64 13.34 0.74
CA ASN A 144 6.52 14.26 0.97
C ASN A 144 5.88 14.04 2.35
N ILE A 145 5.63 12.79 2.76
CA ILE A 145 5.01 12.51 4.07
C ILE A 145 5.94 12.88 5.22
N ILE A 146 7.27 12.68 5.08
CA ILE A 146 8.26 13.11 6.06
C ILE A 146 8.17 14.63 6.28
N GLU A 147 8.10 15.41 5.19
CA GLU A 147 8.01 16.86 5.25
C GLU A 147 6.68 17.33 5.85
N ILE A 148 5.56 16.85 5.33
CA ILE A 148 4.20 17.25 5.75
C ILE A 148 3.97 16.94 7.23
N ALA A 149 4.34 15.75 7.67
CA ALA A 149 4.14 15.29 9.05
C ALA A 149 5.31 15.66 9.98
N LYS A 150 6.37 16.27 9.46
CA LYS A 150 7.60 16.64 10.18
C LYS A 150 8.21 15.45 10.92
N LEU A 151 8.36 14.34 10.21
CA LEU A 151 8.91 13.11 10.77
C LEU A 151 10.44 13.18 10.83
N ASN A 152 11.03 12.47 11.81
CA ASN A 152 12.47 12.20 11.79
C ASN A 152 12.71 10.87 11.06
N PRO A 153 13.38 10.86 9.89
CA PRO A 153 13.61 9.63 9.12
C PRO A 153 14.34 8.53 9.91
N LYS A 154 15.21 8.91 10.84
CA LYS A 154 15.99 7.95 11.66
C LYS A 154 15.16 7.19 12.68
N THR A 155 13.95 7.68 12.99
CA THR A 155 13.03 7.07 13.94
C THR A 155 11.66 6.81 13.33
N ALA A 156 11.58 6.79 12.01
CA ALA A 156 10.40 6.43 11.24
C ALA A 156 10.56 5.01 10.67
N LEU A 157 9.49 4.22 10.69
CA LEU A 157 9.42 2.88 10.12
C LEU A 157 8.29 2.82 9.10
N VAL A 158 8.59 2.30 7.91
CA VAL A 158 7.56 2.01 6.89
C VAL A 158 7.05 0.60 7.08
N LEU A 159 5.73 0.38 7.02
CA LEU A 159 5.11 -0.92 6.85
C LEU A 159 4.46 -0.98 5.48
N GLY A 160 4.84 -1.94 4.66
CA GLY A 160 4.26 -2.20 3.34
C GLY A 160 4.40 -3.66 2.95
N ASP A 161 3.63 -4.14 2.00
CA ASP A 161 3.56 -5.54 1.57
C ASP A 161 4.34 -5.83 0.28
N SER A 162 4.81 -4.80 -0.42
CA SER A 162 5.42 -4.93 -1.74
C SER A 162 6.90 -4.53 -1.79
N HIS A 163 7.60 -5.00 -2.81
CA HIS A 163 8.98 -4.57 -3.08
C HIS A 163 9.07 -3.06 -3.36
N THR A 164 8.02 -2.46 -3.92
CA THR A 164 8.00 -1.02 -4.25
C THR A 164 8.03 -0.17 -2.99
N ASP A 165 7.37 -0.61 -1.90
CA ASP A 165 7.42 0.04 -0.59
C ASP A 165 8.83 0.01 0.00
N ILE A 166 9.44 -1.15 -0.02
CA ILE A 166 10.76 -1.36 0.58
C ILE A 166 11.84 -0.57 -0.16
N VAL A 167 11.81 -0.61 -1.49
CA VAL A 167 12.79 0.12 -2.32
C VAL A 167 12.60 1.64 -2.16
N ALA A 168 11.35 2.14 -2.18
CA ALA A 168 11.07 3.55 -2.01
C ALA A 168 11.42 4.05 -0.59
N ALA A 169 11.12 3.26 0.46
CA ALA A 169 11.50 3.58 1.84
C ALA A 169 13.02 3.69 1.99
N LYS A 170 13.77 2.72 1.46
CA LYS A 170 15.22 2.72 1.48
C LYS A 170 15.80 3.93 0.74
N ALA A 171 15.25 4.28 -0.43
CA ALA A 171 15.65 5.45 -1.18
C ALA A 171 15.34 6.78 -0.46
N ALA A 172 14.33 6.80 0.41
CA ALA A 172 13.99 7.93 1.30
C ALA A 172 14.81 7.95 2.61
N GLY A 173 15.71 6.98 2.83
CA GLY A 173 16.51 6.88 4.05
C GLY A 173 15.76 6.38 5.28
N LEU A 174 14.68 5.61 5.07
CA LEU A 174 13.82 5.05 6.11
C LEU A 174 14.14 3.57 6.37
N ASP A 175 13.95 3.14 7.62
CA ASP A 175 13.81 1.72 7.93
C ASP A 175 12.46 1.20 7.38
N SER A 176 12.43 -0.06 6.98
CA SER A 176 11.26 -0.70 6.39
C SER A 176 10.95 -2.05 7.02
N CYS A 177 9.67 -2.36 7.11
CA CYS A 177 9.13 -3.63 7.54
C CYS A 177 8.26 -4.20 6.42
N LEU A 178 8.64 -5.35 5.88
CA LEU A 178 7.86 -6.06 4.88
C LEU A 178 6.77 -6.88 5.59
N PHE A 179 5.52 -6.64 5.23
CA PHE A 179 4.35 -7.35 5.73
C PHE A 179 4.02 -8.50 4.79
N LEU A 180 4.02 -9.71 5.32
CA LEU A 180 3.87 -10.96 4.57
C LEU A 180 2.70 -11.80 5.12
N PRO A 181 1.46 -11.27 5.12
CA PRO A 181 0.31 -12.05 5.59
C PRO A 181 0.05 -13.20 4.62
N ILE A 182 -0.38 -14.33 5.14
CA ILE A 182 -0.62 -15.54 4.34
C ILE A 182 -1.60 -15.31 3.18
N GLU A 183 -2.53 -14.39 3.36
CA GLU A 183 -3.54 -14.01 2.37
C GLU A 183 -2.93 -13.42 1.10
N ASN A 184 -1.75 -12.79 1.20
CA ASN A 184 -1.06 -12.19 0.07
C ASN A 184 -0.23 -13.20 -0.73
N LYS A 185 -0.08 -14.44 -0.26
CA LYS A 185 0.79 -15.44 -0.89
C LYS A 185 0.38 -15.80 -2.32
N ILE A 186 -0.88 -15.61 -2.68
CA ILE A 186 -1.35 -15.84 -4.06
C ILE A 186 -0.91 -14.74 -5.03
N PHE A 187 -0.57 -13.54 -4.51
CA PHE A 187 -0.12 -12.39 -5.30
C PHE A 187 1.39 -12.27 -5.38
N TYR A 188 2.10 -12.86 -4.39
CA TYR A 188 3.52 -12.65 -4.20
C TYR A 188 4.30 -13.93 -3.99
N ASP A 189 5.47 -14.01 -4.60
CA ASP A 189 6.55 -14.87 -4.14
C ASP A 189 7.25 -14.17 -2.95
N PHE A 190 7.00 -14.64 -1.73
CA PHE A 190 7.53 -14.02 -0.51
C PHE A 190 9.06 -14.09 -0.42
N ASP A 191 9.69 -15.11 -1.01
CA ASP A 191 11.15 -15.20 -0.99
C ASP A 191 11.75 -14.16 -1.92
N LYS A 192 11.17 -13.96 -3.10
CA LYS A 192 11.54 -12.88 -4.02
C LYS A 192 11.30 -11.49 -3.41
N LEU A 193 10.22 -11.28 -2.66
CA LEU A 193 9.98 -10.00 -1.97
C LEU A 193 11.07 -9.68 -0.95
N LYS A 194 11.57 -10.68 -0.21
CA LYS A 194 12.66 -10.50 0.77
C LYS A 194 13.98 -10.07 0.13
N GLU A 195 14.20 -10.32 -1.18
CA GLU A 195 15.35 -9.83 -1.92
C GLU A 195 15.41 -8.29 -1.99
N SER A 196 14.28 -7.59 -1.78
CA SER A 196 14.27 -6.13 -1.63
C SER A 196 15.05 -5.63 -0.41
N ASN A 197 15.47 -6.55 0.47
CA ASN A 197 16.29 -6.31 1.65
C ASN A 197 15.63 -5.35 2.66
N PRO A 198 14.44 -5.67 3.18
CA PRO A 198 13.78 -4.91 4.23
C PRO A 198 14.57 -4.97 5.55
N THR A 199 14.40 -3.96 6.43
CA THR A 199 15.00 -3.97 7.77
C THR A 199 14.39 -5.06 8.65
N TYR A 200 13.08 -5.32 8.47
CA TYR A 200 12.32 -6.35 9.17
C TYR A 200 11.30 -7.00 8.24
N CYS A 201 10.87 -8.23 8.62
CA CYS A 201 9.72 -8.91 8.05
C CYS A 201 8.78 -9.34 9.17
N VAL A 202 7.47 -9.24 8.95
CA VAL A 202 6.43 -9.71 9.87
C VAL A 202 5.29 -10.36 9.08
N GLU A 203 4.62 -11.33 9.69
CA GLU A 203 3.49 -12.03 9.07
C GLU A 203 2.15 -11.53 9.64
N THR A 204 2.17 -10.88 10.82
CA THR A 204 0.97 -10.36 11.47
C THR A 204 1.16 -8.92 11.94
N LEU A 205 0.06 -8.15 12.00
CA LEU A 205 0.07 -6.80 12.57
C LEU A 205 0.35 -6.80 14.06
N LYS A 206 0.06 -7.89 14.77
CA LYS A 206 0.43 -8.09 16.17
C LYS A 206 1.96 -8.14 16.35
N ASP A 207 2.66 -8.88 15.49
CA ASP A 207 4.13 -8.95 15.51
C ASP A 207 4.75 -7.60 15.17
N PHE A 208 4.18 -6.90 14.18
CA PHE A 208 4.58 -5.53 13.86
C PHE A 208 4.43 -4.58 15.05
N THR A 209 3.28 -4.61 15.71
CA THR A 209 3.02 -3.79 16.90
C THR A 209 4.05 -4.06 17.99
N ASN A 210 4.31 -5.33 18.28
CA ASN A 210 5.31 -5.74 19.28
C ASN A 210 6.73 -5.28 18.90
N LEU A 211 7.09 -5.35 17.61
CA LEU A 211 8.36 -4.88 17.09
C LEU A 211 8.55 -3.38 17.33
N VAL A 212 7.53 -2.57 17.07
CA VAL A 212 7.60 -1.10 17.21
C VAL A 212 7.67 -0.69 18.68
N ILE A 213 6.86 -1.31 19.56
CA ILE A 213 6.75 -0.89 20.96
C ILE A 213 7.94 -1.38 21.79
N ASN A 214 8.49 -2.58 21.54
CA ASN A 214 9.51 -3.21 22.37
C ASN A 214 10.96 -2.91 21.92
N LYS A 215 11.16 -2.25 20.79
CA LYS A 215 12.48 -1.76 20.34
C LYS A 215 12.64 -0.27 20.60
#